data_13a116cfc69b8997f5499a80ae3147f1
#
_entry.id   13a116cfc69b8997f5499a80ae3147f1
#
_cell.length_a   1.000
_cell.length_b   1.000
_cell.length_c   1.000
_cell.angle_alpha   90.00
_cell.angle_beta   90.00
_cell.angle_gamma   90.00
#
_symmetry.space_group_name_H-M   'P 1'
#
loop_
_entity.id
_entity.type
_entity.pdbx_description
1 polymer ?
#
loop_
_entity_poly.entity_id
_entity_poly.type
_entity_poly.pdbx_seq_one_letter_code
_entity_poly.pdbx_strand_id
1 'polypeptide(L)'
;MHLDERKILLALDGSEFSETAIDTTAALARRLDAELHLVRVTSPLLSTAPELFPNLGQEFTNQAQDGARDYLQSLAGRFAGVSLQLHTPLGNPKEVISQVAMEQACRLVVMASHGRTGVARWLLGSTAEFVLRHVESAVLLLRPQAMPSPQGDFHHVLVPVDGSATSREVLAKVGPYLADGAKVSVLRATGLTARDYTLLNNPQEVTSYVQHLKEQLGHLDAHGLKVEPQVIDGEAADSIVHFAEQNGCDLIAMSTHGRTGFRRFILGSTTEKVARQAACPVLAFPTHPVA
;
A
#
# COMPACT_ATOMS: atom_id res chain seq x y z
N MET A 1 -15.60 11.98 4.09
CA MET A 1 -14.78 12.08 5.33
C MET A 1 -13.44 12.69 4.94
N HIS A 2 -12.96 13.70 5.65
CA HIS A 2 -11.63 14.26 5.39
C HIS A 2 -10.58 13.35 6.05
N LEU A 3 -9.70 12.74 5.27
CA LEU A 3 -8.54 12.02 5.82
C LEU A 3 -7.54 13.05 6.36
N ASP A 4 -7.00 12.80 7.56
CA ASP A 4 -5.94 13.64 8.12
C ASP A 4 -4.61 13.23 7.50
N GLU A 5 -3.98 14.12 6.76
CA GLU A 5 -2.72 13.88 6.06
C GLU A 5 -1.57 13.51 7.01
N ARG A 6 -1.72 13.77 8.30
CA ARG A 6 -0.73 13.51 9.33
C ARG A 6 -1.02 12.27 10.17
N LYS A 7 -1.88 11.35 9.70
CA LYS A 7 -2.18 10.12 10.45
C LYS A 7 -1.84 8.89 9.64
N ILE A 8 -1.05 8.01 10.23
CA ILE A 8 -0.63 6.73 9.65
C ILE A 8 -1.08 5.61 10.58
N LEU A 9 -1.69 4.56 10.05
CA LEU A 9 -2.02 3.34 10.77
C LEU A 9 -1.01 2.24 10.41
N LEU A 10 -0.35 1.65 11.40
CA LEU A 10 0.48 0.46 11.24
C LEU A 10 -0.23 -0.75 11.85
N ALA A 11 -0.54 -1.75 11.03
CA ALA A 11 -1.16 -2.98 11.46
C ALA A 11 -0.10 -4.05 11.78
N LEU A 12 -0.13 -4.56 13.02
CA LEU A 12 0.80 -5.55 13.55
C LEU A 12 0.04 -6.77 14.07
N ASP A 13 0.51 -7.97 13.73
CA ASP A 13 -0.07 -9.23 14.24
C ASP A 13 0.83 -9.92 15.27
N GLY A 14 1.99 -9.34 15.58
CA GLY A 14 2.99 -9.88 16.49
C GLY A 14 3.91 -10.91 15.86
N SER A 15 3.89 -11.07 14.54
CA SER A 15 4.89 -11.85 13.82
C SER A 15 6.12 -11.00 13.50
N GLU A 16 7.29 -11.63 13.46
CA GLU A 16 8.54 -10.99 13.00
C GLU A 16 8.37 -10.36 11.62
N PHE A 17 7.51 -10.95 10.81
CA PHE A 17 7.16 -10.48 9.50
C PHE A 17 6.43 -9.13 9.53
N SER A 18 5.43 -8.97 10.39
CA SER A 18 4.73 -7.68 10.55
C SER A 18 5.66 -6.61 11.13
N GLU A 19 6.62 -7.01 11.97
CA GLU A 19 7.59 -6.10 12.57
C GLU A 19 8.62 -5.55 11.58
N THR A 20 8.80 -6.17 10.41
CA THR A 20 9.64 -5.59 9.34
C THR A 20 9.11 -4.25 8.85
N ALA A 21 7.82 -3.96 9.03
CA ALA A 21 7.21 -2.70 8.67
C ALA A 21 7.53 -1.54 9.63
N ILE A 22 8.06 -1.82 10.82
CA ILE A 22 8.19 -0.83 11.90
C ILE A 22 9.14 0.30 11.51
N ASP A 23 10.36 -0.03 11.10
CA ASP A 23 11.40 0.98 10.88
C ASP A 23 11.06 1.91 9.71
N THR A 24 10.53 1.33 8.62
CA THR A 24 10.01 2.11 7.49
C THR A 24 8.87 3.02 7.91
N THR A 25 7.90 2.50 8.70
CA THR A 25 6.76 3.30 9.13
C THR A 25 7.18 4.41 10.09
N ALA A 26 8.11 4.12 11.01
CA ALA A 26 8.66 5.13 11.92
C ALA A 26 9.37 6.25 11.16
N ALA A 27 10.16 5.90 10.15
CA ALA A 27 10.85 6.88 9.30
C ALA A 27 9.87 7.71 8.48
N LEU A 28 8.86 7.09 7.87
CA LEU A 28 7.78 7.79 7.17
C LEU A 28 7.03 8.75 8.10
N ALA A 29 6.67 8.29 9.31
CA ALA A 29 5.94 9.12 10.28
C ALA A 29 6.75 10.36 10.69
N ARG A 30 8.05 10.22 10.95
CA ARG A 30 8.94 11.38 11.25
C ARG A 30 9.01 12.34 10.09
N ARG A 31 9.21 11.85 8.87
CA ARG A 31 9.35 12.67 7.67
C ARG A 31 8.07 13.42 7.32
N LEU A 32 6.92 12.79 7.51
CA LEU A 32 5.61 13.38 7.23
C LEU A 32 5.04 14.19 8.41
N ASP A 33 5.78 14.28 9.52
CA ASP A 33 5.29 14.87 10.79
C ASP A 33 3.93 14.29 11.19
N ALA A 34 3.81 12.96 11.10
CA ALA A 34 2.56 12.24 11.25
C ALA A 34 2.42 11.59 12.63
N GLU A 35 1.21 11.62 13.18
CA GLU A 35 0.81 10.77 14.30
C GLU A 35 0.68 9.32 13.84
N LEU A 36 1.25 8.40 14.59
CA LEU A 36 1.25 6.99 14.27
C LEU A 36 0.30 6.22 15.18
N HIS A 37 -0.66 5.55 14.57
CA HIS A 37 -1.61 4.65 15.20
C HIS A 37 -1.11 3.21 15.03
N LEU A 38 -0.77 2.53 16.11
CA LEU A 38 -0.42 1.10 16.09
C LEU A 38 -1.68 0.30 16.40
N VAL A 39 -2.02 -0.65 15.56
CA VAL A 39 -3.16 -1.53 15.80
C VAL A 39 -2.73 -2.99 15.86
N ARG A 40 -3.12 -3.67 16.93
CA ARG A 40 -3.08 -5.13 17.06
C ARG A 40 -4.46 -5.64 17.43
N VAL A 41 -5.11 -6.33 16.49
CA VAL A 41 -6.44 -6.86 16.69
C VAL A 41 -6.35 -8.22 17.39
N THR A 42 -7.14 -8.38 18.43
CA THR A 42 -7.30 -9.65 19.15
C THR A 42 -8.57 -10.34 18.68
N SER A 43 -8.44 -11.55 18.15
CA SER A 43 -9.61 -12.36 17.79
C SER A 43 -10.17 -13.04 19.05
N PRO A 44 -11.49 -13.02 19.28
CA PRO A 44 -12.09 -13.74 20.40
C PRO A 44 -11.79 -15.24 20.28
N LEU A 45 -11.09 -15.79 21.26
CA LEU A 45 -10.61 -17.17 21.22
C LEU A 45 -11.72 -18.24 21.36
N LEU A 46 -12.91 -17.85 21.80
CA LEU A 46 -14.01 -18.78 22.11
C LEU A 46 -15.37 -18.29 21.58
N SER A 47 -15.48 -18.08 20.27
CA SER A 47 -16.80 -17.89 19.66
C SER A 47 -17.61 -19.19 19.52
N THR A 48 -17.03 -20.35 19.86
CA THR A 48 -17.63 -21.67 19.58
C THR A 48 -18.32 -22.34 20.74
N ALA A 49 -18.16 -21.86 21.97
CA ALA A 49 -18.89 -22.43 23.13
C ALA A 49 -19.08 -21.44 24.31
N PRO A 50 -19.69 -20.28 24.11
CA PRO A 50 -19.93 -19.33 25.20
C PRO A 50 -20.89 -19.88 26.27
N GLU A 51 -21.70 -20.86 25.90
CA GLU A 51 -22.69 -21.47 26.80
C GLU A 51 -22.07 -22.43 27.83
N LEU A 52 -20.92 -23.03 27.51
CA LEU A 52 -20.28 -24.02 28.40
C LEU A 52 -19.38 -23.38 29.47
N PHE A 53 -18.77 -22.21 29.17
CA PHE A 53 -17.83 -21.53 30.09
C PHE A 53 -17.87 -20.00 29.91
N PRO A 54 -18.93 -19.31 30.31
CA PRO A 54 -19.11 -17.87 30.04
C PRO A 54 -18.04 -16.99 30.70
N ASN A 55 -17.55 -17.35 31.87
CA ASN A 55 -16.56 -16.59 32.61
C ASN A 55 -15.11 -16.78 32.07
N LEU A 56 -14.79 -18.02 31.64
CA LEU A 56 -13.49 -18.33 31.06
C LEU A 56 -13.24 -17.59 29.72
N GLY A 57 -14.27 -17.47 28.89
CA GLY A 57 -14.16 -16.76 27.63
C GLY A 57 -13.81 -15.27 27.81
N GLN A 58 -14.39 -14.63 28.81
CA GLN A 58 -14.09 -13.21 29.12
C GLN A 58 -12.68 -13.04 29.66
N GLU A 59 -12.24 -13.92 30.56
CA GLU A 59 -10.90 -13.86 31.16
C GLU A 59 -9.80 -14.07 30.11
N PHE A 60 -9.93 -15.07 29.25
CA PHE A 60 -9.00 -15.27 28.13
C PHE A 60 -8.99 -14.10 27.14
N THR A 61 -10.13 -13.48 26.90
CA THR A 61 -10.24 -12.31 26.04
C THR A 61 -9.51 -11.12 26.64
N ASN A 62 -9.70 -10.85 27.93
CA ASN A 62 -9.02 -9.77 28.65
C ASN A 62 -7.50 -10.00 28.65
N GLN A 63 -7.06 -11.21 28.98
CA GLN A 63 -5.63 -11.57 28.96
C GLN A 63 -5.00 -11.40 27.58
N ALA A 64 -5.71 -11.77 26.51
CA ALA A 64 -5.24 -11.60 25.15
C ALA A 64 -5.16 -10.12 24.74
N GLN A 65 -6.08 -9.26 25.21
CA GLN A 65 -6.02 -7.81 25.00
C GLN A 65 -4.88 -7.17 25.78
N ASP A 66 -4.67 -7.57 27.04
CA ASP A 66 -3.56 -7.08 27.85
C ASP A 66 -2.22 -7.46 27.21
N GLY A 67 -2.06 -8.71 26.78
CA GLY A 67 -0.88 -9.14 26.02
C GLY A 67 -0.68 -8.40 24.70
N ALA A 68 -1.76 -8.02 24.01
CA ALA A 68 -1.67 -7.18 22.82
C ALA A 68 -1.20 -5.75 23.15
N ARG A 69 -1.67 -5.20 24.27
CA ARG A 69 -1.26 -3.88 24.75
C ARG A 69 0.21 -3.86 25.17
N ASP A 70 0.62 -4.84 25.97
CA ASP A 70 2.01 -4.99 26.44
C ASP A 70 2.98 -5.11 25.24
N TYR A 71 2.58 -5.91 24.24
CA TYR A 71 3.34 -6.02 23.00
C TYR A 71 3.50 -4.67 22.29
N LEU A 72 2.41 -3.92 22.05
CA LEU A 72 2.52 -2.61 21.39
C LEU A 72 3.32 -1.62 22.22
N GLN A 73 3.21 -1.65 23.55
CA GLN A 73 4.00 -0.82 24.45
C GLN A 73 5.49 -1.16 24.39
N SER A 74 5.83 -2.45 24.28
CA SER A 74 7.23 -2.89 24.15
C SER A 74 7.92 -2.35 22.90
N LEU A 75 7.14 -2.07 21.86
CA LEU A 75 7.62 -1.51 20.59
C LEU A 75 7.78 0.02 20.61
N ALA A 76 7.21 0.71 21.60
CA ALA A 76 7.15 2.18 21.62
C ALA A 76 8.54 2.86 21.49
N GLY A 77 9.59 2.24 22.04
CA GLY A 77 10.96 2.74 21.92
C GLY A 77 11.49 2.81 20.48
N ARG A 78 10.96 1.98 19.56
CA ARG A 78 11.34 2.00 18.13
C ARG A 78 10.78 3.21 17.38
N PHE A 79 9.80 3.90 17.96
CA PHE A 79 9.13 5.06 17.37
C PHE A 79 9.54 6.38 18.05
N ALA A 80 10.74 6.46 18.62
CA ALA A 80 11.22 7.67 19.27
C ALA A 80 11.07 8.90 18.37
N GLY A 81 10.50 9.99 18.94
CA GLY A 81 10.22 11.23 18.22
C GLY A 81 8.93 11.23 17.37
N VAL A 82 8.10 10.18 17.47
CA VAL A 82 6.79 10.10 16.82
C VAL A 82 5.68 10.09 17.86
N SER A 83 4.60 10.83 17.64
CA SER A 83 3.39 10.74 18.46
C SER A 83 2.70 9.40 18.22
N LEU A 84 2.41 8.64 19.30
CA LEU A 84 1.84 7.28 19.20
C LEU A 84 0.47 7.19 19.84
N GLN A 85 -0.43 6.46 19.14
CA GLN A 85 -1.70 5.97 19.67
C GLN A 85 -1.74 4.44 19.54
N LEU A 86 -2.14 3.75 20.61
CA LEU A 86 -2.18 2.29 20.65
C LEU A 86 -3.62 1.79 20.62
N HIS A 87 -3.92 0.89 19.70
CA HIS A 87 -5.25 0.30 19.53
C HIS A 87 -5.17 -1.22 19.68
N THR A 88 -5.91 -1.79 20.64
CA THR A 88 -6.00 -3.23 20.87
C THR A 88 -7.45 -3.72 20.83
N PRO A 89 -8.18 -3.44 19.73
CA PRO A 89 -9.59 -3.82 19.62
C PRO A 89 -9.77 -5.33 19.49
N LEU A 90 -10.99 -5.77 19.84
CA LEU A 90 -11.45 -7.14 19.62
C LEU A 90 -12.18 -7.26 18.29
N GLY A 91 -12.04 -8.37 17.61
CA GLY A 91 -12.82 -8.68 16.43
C GLY A 91 -12.06 -9.38 15.32
N ASN A 92 -12.63 -9.31 14.11
CA ASN A 92 -12.00 -9.84 12.91
C ASN A 92 -10.95 -8.84 12.39
N PRO A 93 -9.66 -9.21 12.30
CA PRO A 93 -8.59 -8.28 11.94
C PRO A 93 -8.85 -7.46 10.68
N LYS A 94 -9.37 -8.08 9.62
CA LYS A 94 -9.61 -7.41 8.34
C LYS A 94 -10.65 -6.28 8.44
N GLU A 95 -11.73 -6.51 9.20
CA GLU A 95 -12.81 -5.55 9.38
C GLU A 95 -12.39 -4.45 10.36
N VAL A 96 -11.77 -4.86 11.46
CA VAL A 96 -11.37 -3.94 12.53
C VAL A 96 -10.24 -3.01 12.09
N ILE A 97 -9.23 -3.47 11.35
CA ILE A 97 -8.18 -2.60 10.80
C ILE A 97 -8.81 -1.54 9.89
N SER A 98 -9.73 -1.93 9.01
CA SER A 98 -10.42 -1.00 8.12
C SER A 98 -11.27 0.00 8.90
N GLN A 99 -11.94 -0.43 9.95
CA GLN A 99 -12.74 0.42 10.83
C GLN A 99 -11.86 1.44 11.57
N VAL A 100 -10.76 1.00 12.19
CA VAL A 100 -9.82 1.90 12.90
C VAL A 100 -9.23 2.94 11.92
N ALA A 101 -8.82 2.52 10.72
CA ALA A 101 -8.32 3.45 9.70
C ALA A 101 -9.32 4.55 9.37
N MET A 102 -10.60 4.18 9.26
CA MET A 102 -11.70 5.11 8.98
C MET A 102 -12.02 6.00 10.18
N GLU A 103 -12.19 5.44 11.38
CA GLU A 103 -12.54 6.18 12.61
C GLU A 103 -11.46 7.20 12.99
N GLN A 104 -10.18 6.83 12.81
CA GLN A 104 -9.05 7.72 13.06
C GLN A 104 -8.74 8.64 11.88
N ALA A 105 -9.46 8.52 10.76
CA ALA A 105 -9.24 9.27 9.53
C ALA A 105 -7.80 9.17 9.01
N CYS A 106 -7.17 8.00 9.12
CA CYS A 106 -5.79 7.79 8.69
C CYS A 106 -5.66 7.94 7.17
N ARG A 107 -4.65 8.67 6.70
CA ARG A 107 -4.35 8.81 5.27
C ARG A 107 -3.64 7.59 4.69
N LEU A 108 -2.81 6.94 5.49
CA LEU A 108 -2.01 5.79 5.09
C LEU A 108 -2.22 4.63 6.05
N VAL A 109 -2.44 3.45 5.50
CA VAL A 109 -2.38 2.18 6.23
C VAL A 109 -1.11 1.46 5.79
N VAL A 110 -0.24 1.13 6.73
CA VAL A 110 0.97 0.33 6.48
C VAL A 110 0.77 -1.05 7.06
N MET A 111 1.06 -2.06 6.28
CA MET A 111 0.98 -3.44 6.74
C MET A 111 1.92 -4.36 5.96
N ALA A 112 2.32 -5.46 6.56
CA ALA A 112 3.00 -6.52 5.85
C ALA A 112 2.02 -7.25 4.92
N SER A 113 2.50 -7.66 3.76
CA SER A 113 1.65 -8.33 2.75
C SER A 113 1.16 -9.71 3.19
N HIS A 114 1.79 -10.31 4.21
CA HIS A 114 1.44 -11.61 4.81
C HIS A 114 1.45 -11.49 6.32
N GLY A 115 0.69 -12.39 6.99
CA GLY A 115 0.69 -12.53 8.44
C GLY A 115 1.42 -13.81 8.89
N ARG A 116 1.01 -14.33 10.04
CA ARG A 116 1.60 -15.45 10.78
C ARG A 116 1.81 -16.75 9.99
N THR A 117 1.13 -16.95 8.88
CA THR A 117 1.16 -18.22 8.14
C THR A 117 2.32 -18.37 7.17
N GLY A 118 3.08 -17.30 6.90
CA GLY A 118 4.40 -17.32 6.23
C GLY A 118 4.55 -18.16 4.95
N VAL A 119 3.47 -18.66 4.38
CA VAL A 119 3.50 -19.64 3.28
C VAL A 119 3.46 -18.93 1.94
N ALA A 120 4.51 -19.19 1.18
CA ALA A 120 4.66 -18.92 -0.26
C ALA A 120 4.83 -17.46 -0.73
N ARG A 121 5.84 -17.29 -1.55
CA ARG A 121 6.37 -16.08 -2.21
C ARG A 121 5.34 -15.24 -2.99
N TRP A 122 4.13 -15.76 -3.20
CA TRP A 122 3.18 -15.28 -4.21
C TRP A 122 1.75 -15.07 -3.65
N LEU A 123 1.57 -15.01 -2.34
CA LEU A 123 0.24 -14.85 -1.77
C LEU A 123 0.10 -13.49 -1.08
N LEU A 124 -0.94 -12.76 -1.43
CA LEU A 124 -1.42 -11.62 -0.65
C LEU A 124 -2.29 -12.17 0.48
N GLY A 125 -2.01 -11.79 1.73
CA GLY A 125 -2.77 -12.22 2.89
C GLY A 125 -4.24 -11.74 2.80
N SER A 126 -5.18 -12.56 3.29
CA SER A 126 -6.62 -12.23 3.24
C SER A 126 -6.97 -10.92 3.95
N THR A 127 -6.24 -10.56 5.00
CA THR A 127 -6.39 -9.27 5.70
C THR A 127 -5.92 -8.13 4.81
N ALA A 128 -4.75 -8.25 4.20
CA ALA A 128 -4.20 -7.22 3.30
C ALA A 128 -5.09 -7.01 2.07
N GLU A 129 -5.58 -8.10 1.47
CA GLU A 129 -6.51 -8.02 0.34
C GLU A 129 -7.82 -7.33 0.74
N PHE A 130 -8.39 -7.67 1.89
CA PHE A 130 -9.61 -7.05 2.37
C PHE A 130 -9.40 -5.55 2.63
N VAL A 131 -8.33 -5.17 3.33
CA VAL A 131 -8.00 -3.76 3.62
C VAL A 131 -7.86 -2.96 2.32
N LEU A 132 -7.09 -3.47 1.34
CA LEU A 132 -6.96 -2.84 0.02
C LEU A 132 -8.30 -2.56 -0.69
N ARG A 133 -9.31 -3.40 -0.45
CA ARG A 133 -10.63 -3.26 -1.06
C ARG A 133 -11.54 -2.30 -0.34
N HIS A 134 -11.35 -2.10 0.97
CA HIS A 134 -12.38 -1.50 1.83
C HIS A 134 -11.97 -0.19 2.49
N VAL A 135 -10.68 0.20 2.46
CA VAL A 135 -10.25 1.48 3.03
C VAL A 135 -10.26 2.60 2.01
N GLU A 136 -10.49 3.81 2.49
CA GLU A 136 -10.34 5.05 1.71
C GLU A 136 -8.91 5.62 1.81
N SER A 137 -8.11 5.05 2.68
CA SER A 137 -6.70 5.39 2.88
C SER A 137 -5.83 4.79 1.77
N ALA A 138 -4.70 5.41 1.46
CA ALA A 138 -3.65 4.73 0.74
C ALA A 138 -3.16 3.52 1.56
N VAL A 139 -2.75 2.44 0.88
CA VAL A 139 -2.24 1.23 1.56
C VAL A 139 -0.84 0.94 1.07
N LEU A 140 0.13 0.97 1.98
CA LEU A 140 1.50 0.54 1.73
C LEU A 140 1.67 -0.91 2.19
N LEU A 141 1.82 -1.79 1.22
CA LEU A 141 2.12 -3.20 1.46
C LEU A 141 3.63 -3.41 1.45
N LEU A 142 4.20 -3.76 2.59
CA LEU A 142 5.62 -4.06 2.70
C LEU A 142 5.89 -5.55 2.47
N ARG A 143 7.02 -5.83 1.84
CA ARG A 143 7.48 -7.17 1.53
C ARG A 143 8.72 -7.51 2.37
N PRO A 144 8.86 -8.74 2.89
CA PRO A 144 9.99 -9.09 3.75
C PRO A 144 11.34 -9.08 3.03
N GLN A 145 11.30 -9.28 1.73
CA GLN A 145 12.50 -9.42 0.90
C GLN A 145 12.99 -8.11 0.29
N ALA A 146 12.19 -7.06 0.37
CA ALA A 146 12.49 -5.74 -0.16
C ALA A 146 12.21 -4.70 0.92
N MET A 147 13.18 -4.52 1.79
CA MET A 147 13.13 -3.47 2.79
C MET A 147 13.37 -2.14 2.09
N PRO A 148 12.49 -1.15 2.28
CA PRO A 148 12.78 0.22 1.92
C PRO A 148 14.05 0.70 2.61
N SER A 149 14.58 1.82 2.14
CA SER A 149 15.67 2.51 2.80
C SER A 149 15.40 2.68 4.31
N PRO A 150 16.42 2.60 5.18
CA PRO A 150 16.26 2.88 6.60
C PRO A 150 15.66 4.26 6.90
N GLN A 151 15.74 5.19 5.95
CA GLN A 151 15.13 6.52 6.01
C GLN A 151 13.63 6.50 5.70
N GLY A 152 13.06 5.36 5.29
CA GLY A 152 11.64 5.21 4.96
C GLY A 152 11.22 5.95 3.69
N ASP A 153 12.16 6.27 2.82
CA ASP A 153 11.93 6.91 1.53
C ASP A 153 12.23 5.94 0.37
N PHE A 154 11.69 6.29 -0.79
CA PHE A 154 11.85 5.49 -2.00
C PHE A 154 12.60 6.31 -3.05
N HIS A 155 13.59 5.65 -3.69
CA HIS A 155 14.52 6.29 -4.61
C HIS A 155 14.23 5.99 -6.08
N HIS A 156 13.62 4.86 -6.38
CA HIS A 156 13.23 4.49 -7.74
C HIS A 156 11.81 3.90 -7.75
N VAL A 157 10.86 4.74 -8.06
CA VAL A 157 9.44 4.39 -8.04
C VAL A 157 8.91 4.10 -9.43
N LEU A 158 8.19 3.00 -9.58
CA LEU A 158 7.43 2.68 -10.77
C LEU A 158 5.97 3.12 -10.60
N VAL A 159 5.47 3.93 -11.51
CA VAL A 159 4.07 4.34 -11.57
C VAL A 159 3.44 3.82 -12.86
N PRO A 160 2.68 2.73 -12.81
CA PRO A 160 1.94 2.24 -13.96
C PRO A 160 0.76 3.16 -14.28
N VAL A 161 0.60 3.48 -15.58
CA VAL A 161 -0.52 4.29 -16.07
C VAL A 161 -1.25 3.58 -17.19
N ASP A 162 -2.58 3.59 -17.14
CA ASP A 162 -3.44 3.03 -18.19
C ASP A 162 -4.14 4.10 -19.04
N GLY A 163 -3.82 5.38 -18.77
CA GLY A 163 -4.41 6.53 -19.41
C GLY A 163 -5.71 7.02 -18.77
N SER A 164 -6.19 6.37 -17.68
CA SER A 164 -7.30 6.86 -16.87
C SER A 164 -6.88 8.10 -16.06
N ALA A 165 -7.85 8.92 -15.63
CA ALA A 165 -7.59 10.03 -14.72
C ALA A 165 -7.03 9.52 -13.38
N THR A 166 -7.57 8.40 -12.89
CA THR A 166 -7.19 7.80 -11.61
C THR A 166 -5.73 7.35 -11.58
N SER A 167 -5.22 6.75 -12.67
CA SER A 167 -3.81 6.36 -12.75
C SER A 167 -2.87 7.57 -12.78
N ARG A 168 -3.31 8.70 -13.37
CA ARG A 168 -2.53 9.94 -13.36
C ARG A 168 -2.52 10.64 -12.00
N GLU A 169 -3.60 10.54 -11.22
CA GLU A 169 -3.66 11.10 -9.86
C GLU A 169 -2.62 10.49 -8.92
N VAL A 170 -2.18 9.25 -9.17
CA VAL A 170 -1.09 8.62 -8.39
C VAL A 170 0.17 9.45 -8.43
N LEU A 171 0.51 10.02 -9.59
CA LEU A 171 1.70 10.85 -9.77
C LEU A 171 1.67 12.11 -8.90
N ALA A 172 0.49 12.71 -8.72
CA ALA A 172 0.33 13.87 -7.85
C ALA A 172 0.37 13.51 -6.36
N LYS A 173 0.04 12.25 -6.00
CA LYS A 173 -0.08 11.79 -4.61
C LYS A 173 1.17 11.08 -4.09
N VAL A 174 2.06 10.59 -4.97
CA VAL A 174 3.20 9.77 -4.57
C VAL A 174 4.36 10.59 -3.99
N GLY A 175 4.50 11.86 -4.38
CA GLY A 175 5.62 12.73 -4.01
C GLY A 175 6.02 12.69 -2.53
N PRO A 176 5.09 12.77 -1.55
CA PRO A 176 5.42 12.73 -0.13
C PRO A 176 6.16 11.47 0.34
N TYR A 177 6.13 10.40 -0.42
CA TYR A 177 6.78 9.11 -0.09
C TYR A 177 8.16 8.96 -0.73
N LEU A 178 8.57 9.88 -1.59
CA LEU A 178 9.80 9.78 -2.39
C LEU A 178 10.97 10.50 -1.71
N ALA A 179 12.17 9.99 -1.96
CA ALA A 179 13.41 10.70 -1.65
C ALA A 179 13.58 11.93 -2.54
N ASP A 180 14.36 12.90 -2.08
CA ASP A 180 14.74 14.04 -2.91
C ASP A 180 15.54 13.54 -4.13
N GLY A 181 15.15 14.01 -5.31
CA GLY A 181 15.78 13.60 -6.57
C GLY A 181 15.48 12.15 -6.98
N ALA A 182 14.46 11.52 -6.41
CA ALA A 182 14.05 10.17 -6.76
C ALA A 182 13.75 10.03 -8.26
N LYS A 183 14.04 8.84 -8.78
CA LYS A 183 13.66 8.43 -10.12
C LYS A 183 12.24 7.93 -10.15
N VAL A 184 11.41 8.44 -11.06
CA VAL A 184 10.03 8.01 -11.27
C VAL A 184 9.88 7.45 -12.69
N SER A 185 9.79 6.14 -12.80
CA SER A 185 9.48 5.48 -14.07
C SER A 185 7.97 5.41 -14.25
N VAL A 186 7.46 6.07 -15.29
CA VAL A 186 6.03 6.04 -15.63
C VAL A 186 5.83 5.03 -16.74
N LEU A 187 5.19 3.89 -16.41
CA LEU A 187 5.06 2.76 -17.31
C LEU A 187 3.67 2.66 -17.92
N ARG A 188 3.62 2.63 -19.24
CA ARG A 188 2.45 2.22 -20.00
C ARG A 188 2.67 0.80 -20.55
N ALA A 189 1.93 -0.17 -20.02
CA ALA A 189 1.83 -1.47 -20.67
C ALA A 189 0.75 -1.40 -21.76
N THR A 190 1.10 -1.83 -22.96
CA THR A 190 0.18 -1.90 -24.08
C THR A 190 -0.33 -3.32 -24.17
N GLY A 191 -1.54 -3.55 -23.62
CA GLY A 191 -2.23 -4.84 -23.80
C GLY A 191 -2.67 -5.02 -25.27
N LEU A 192 -3.01 -6.24 -25.64
CA LEU A 192 -3.37 -6.67 -27.01
C LEU A 192 -4.66 -6.01 -27.58
N THR A 193 -4.90 -4.73 -27.34
CA THR A 193 -5.99 -4.01 -28.01
C THR A 193 -5.53 -3.49 -29.39
N ALA A 194 -6.44 -3.41 -30.35
CA ALA A 194 -6.13 -2.88 -31.68
C ALA A 194 -5.48 -1.47 -31.63
N ARG A 195 -5.86 -0.66 -30.63
CA ARG A 195 -5.31 0.70 -30.40
C ARG A 195 -3.87 0.62 -29.87
N ASP A 196 -3.57 -0.31 -28.99
CA ASP A 196 -2.24 -0.51 -28.44
C ASP A 196 -1.29 -1.08 -29.50
N TYR A 197 -1.79 -1.96 -30.36
CA TYR A 197 -1.05 -2.49 -31.52
C TYR A 197 -0.66 -1.38 -32.50
N THR A 198 -1.55 -0.42 -32.79
CA THR A 198 -1.27 0.74 -33.61
C THR A 198 -0.20 1.63 -32.98
N LEU A 199 -0.27 1.84 -31.66
CA LEU A 199 0.71 2.65 -30.92
C LEU A 199 2.13 2.04 -31.02
N LEU A 200 2.25 0.72 -30.79
CA LEU A 200 3.55 0.03 -30.81
C LEU A 200 4.20 -0.01 -32.21
N ASN A 201 3.37 -0.14 -33.25
CA ASN A 201 3.87 -0.22 -34.61
C ASN A 201 4.11 1.15 -35.26
N ASN A 202 3.82 2.25 -34.55
CA ASN A 202 4.07 3.61 -35.00
C ASN A 202 5.03 4.34 -34.03
N PRO A 203 6.34 4.36 -34.32
CA PRO A 203 7.32 5.05 -33.47
C PRO A 203 7.00 6.53 -33.21
N GLN A 204 6.30 7.19 -34.14
CA GLN A 204 5.89 8.59 -33.97
C GLN A 204 4.78 8.73 -32.94
N GLU A 205 3.84 7.79 -32.89
CA GLU A 205 2.78 7.78 -31.86
C GLU A 205 3.33 7.47 -30.48
N VAL A 206 4.28 6.53 -30.36
CA VAL A 206 5.00 6.27 -29.10
C VAL A 206 5.72 7.53 -28.64
N THR A 207 6.45 8.20 -29.52
CA THR A 207 7.17 9.44 -29.22
C THR A 207 6.20 10.54 -28.80
N SER A 208 5.11 10.73 -29.51
CA SER A 208 4.07 11.71 -29.18
C SER A 208 3.41 11.41 -27.83
N TYR A 209 3.13 10.14 -27.53
CA TYR A 209 2.56 9.71 -26.25
C TYR A 209 3.55 9.97 -25.09
N VAL A 210 4.82 9.62 -25.27
CA VAL A 210 5.90 9.90 -24.30
C VAL A 210 6.05 11.40 -24.05
N GLN A 211 6.02 12.21 -25.13
CA GLN A 211 6.09 13.66 -25.02
C GLN A 211 4.89 14.25 -24.27
N HIS A 212 3.69 13.76 -24.58
CA HIS A 212 2.48 14.18 -23.89
C HIS A 212 2.50 13.81 -22.40
N LEU A 213 3.00 12.61 -22.06
CA LEU A 213 3.24 12.23 -20.66
C LEU A 213 4.24 13.20 -19.99
N LYS A 214 5.37 13.49 -20.63
CA LYS A 214 6.35 14.45 -20.09
C LYS A 214 5.74 15.82 -19.82
N GLU A 215 4.92 16.33 -20.73
CA GLU A 215 4.23 17.62 -20.56
C GLU A 215 3.25 17.58 -19.38
N GLN A 216 2.48 16.48 -19.24
CA GLN A 216 1.57 16.28 -18.11
C GLN A 216 2.29 16.11 -16.76
N LEU A 217 3.53 15.65 -16.79
CA LEU A 217 4.35 15.38 -15.61
C LEU A 217 5.33 16.51 -15.28
N GLY A 218 5.39 17.56 -16.09
CA GLY A 218 6.33 18.68 -15.91
C GLY A 218 6.22 19.38 -14.54
N HIS A 219 5.05 19.27 -13.86
CA HIS A 219 4.91 19.73 -12.48
C HIS A 219 5.70 18.89 -11.46
N LEU A 220 6.00 17.62 -11.77
CA LEU A 220 6.82 16.76 -10.92
C LEU A 220 8.30 17.12 -11.03
N ASP A 221 8.76 17.57 -12.19
CA ASP A 221 10.12 18.06 -12.38
C ASP A 221 10.39 19.28 -11.49
N ALA A 222 9.36 20.07 -11.16
CA ALA A 222 9.46 21.21 -10.25
C ALA A 222 9.82 20.81 -8.81
N HIS A 223 9.63 19.53 -8.44
CA HIS A 223 10.06 18.95 -7.17
C HIS A 223 11.41 18.22 -7.25
N GLY A 224 12.17 18.38 -8.33
CA GLY A 224 13.47 17.74 -8.53
C GLY A 224 13.41 16.24 -8.82
N LEU A 225 12.24 15.69 -9.15
CA LEU A 225 12.05 14.30 -9.49
C LEU A 225 12.49 14.02 -10.94
N LYS A 226 13.18 12.90 -11.15
CA LYS A 226 13.61 12.46 -12.49
C LYS A 226 12.54 11.55 -13.09
N VAL A 227 11.69 12.10 -13.95
CA VAL A 227 10.57 11.38 -14.55
C VAL A 227 10.96 10.77 -15.89
N GLU A 228 10.83 9.45 -16.01
CA GLU A 228 11.16 8.68 -17.23
C GLU A 228 9.94 7.90 -17.72
N PRO A 229 9.27 8.33 -18.81
CA PRO A 229 8.18 7.57 -19.39
C PRO A 229 8.69 6.36 -20.18
N GLN A 230 8.00 5.24 -20.03
CA GLN A 230 8.30 3.96 -20.65
C GLN A 230 7.03 3.36 -21.26
N VAL A 231 7.15 2.75 -22.42
CA VAL A 231 6.07 1.99 -23.08
C VAL A 231 6.60 0.61 -23.37
N ILE A 232 5.90 -0.41 -22.88
CA ILE A 232 6.27 -1.81 -23.12
C ILE A 232 5.05 -2.61 -23.59
N ASP A 233 5.31 -3.63 -24.41
CA ASP A 233 4.28 -4.57 -24.84
C ASP A 233 4.11 -5.69 -23.82
N GLY A 234 2.87 -6.13 -23.61
CA GLY A 234 2.56 -7.27 -22.77
C GLY A 234 1.35 -7.09 -21.86
N GLU A 235 1.05 -8.15 -21.13
CA GLU A 235 0.02 -8.13 -20.10
C GLU A 235 0.43 -7.19 -18.97
N ALA A 236 -0.48 -6.31 -18.55
CA ALA A 236 -0.15 -5.18 -17.70
C ALA A 236 0.53 -5.57 -16.39
N ALA A 237 -0.01 -6.56 -15.66
CA ALA A 237 0.54 -6.90 -14.36
C ALA A 237 1.92 -7.57 -14.46
N ASP A 238 2.11 -8.49 -15.43
CA ASP A 238 3.39 -9.15 -15.66
C ASP A 238 4.45 -8.14 -16.10
N SER A 239 4.07 -7.22 -16.98
CA SER A 239 4.94 -6.15 -17.46
C SER A 239 5.37 -5.22 -16.33
N ILE A 240 4.47 -4.85 -15.42
CA ILE A 240 4.75 -4.00 -14.27
C ILE A 240 5.74 -4.70 -13.32
N VAL A 241 5.46 -5.95 -12.95
CA VAL A 241 6.31 -6.71 -12.03
C VAL A 241 7.70 -6.92 -12.62
N HIS A 242 7.77 -7.37 -13.86
CA HIS A 242 9.04 -7.63 -14.55
C HIS A 242 9.88 -6.36 -14.73
N PHE A 243 9.24 -5.24 -15.11
CA PHE A 243 9.93 -3.95 -15.22
C PHE A 243 10.51 -3.51 -13.87
N ALA A 244 9.73 -3.62 -12.79
CA ALA A 244 10.17 -3.24 -11.46
C ALA A 244 11.40 -4.05 -11.02
N GLU A 245 11.39 -5.36 -11.25
CA GLU A 245 12.51 -6.25 -10.92
C GLU A 245 13.77 -5.93 -11.75
N GLN A 246 13.62 -5.82 -13.08
CA GLN A 246 14.75 -5.57 -13.97
C GLN A 246 15.42 -4.21 -13.77
N ASN A 247 14.65 -3.20 -13.36
CA ASN A 247 15.15 -1.84 -13.20
C ASN A 247 15.47 -1.48 -11.74
N GLY A 248 15.33 -2.43 -10.80
CA GLY A 248 15.64 -2.20 -9.39
C GLY A 248 14.72 -1.16 -8.75
N CYS A 249 13.43 -1.15 -9.13
CA CYS A 249 12.47 -0.26 -8.48
C CYS A 249 12.23 -0.70 -7.02
N ASP A 250 12.27 0.24 -6.11
CA ASP A 250 12.08 0.01 -4.68
C ASP A 250 10.64 0.28 -4.22
N LEU A 251 9.78 0.79 -5.11
CA LEU A 251 8.34 0.96 -4.90
C LEU A 251 7.58 0.84 -6.22
N ILE A 252 6.41 0.19 -6.17
CA ILE A 252 5.38 0.34 -7.20
C ILE A 252 4.24 1.16 -6.60
N ALA A 253 3.92 2.31 -7.18
CA ALA A 253 2.82 3.17 -6.75
C ALA A 253 1.71 3.14 -7.80
N MET A 254 0.50 2.72 -7.44
CA MET A 254 -0.58 2.53 -8.40
C MET A 254 -1.96 2.82 -7.81
N SER A 255 -2.95 3.06 -8.67
CA SER A 255 -4.34 3.16 -8.25
C SER A 255 -4.94 1.76 -8.02
N THR A 256 -5.90 1.65 -7.09
CA THR A 256 -6.61 0.38 -6.85
C THR A 256 -7.50 -0.04 -8.01
N HIS A 257 -7.89 0.93 -8.89
CA HIS A 257 -8.70 0.68 -10.08
C HIS A 257 -8.13 1.44 -11.28
N GLY A 258 -8.32 0.86 -12.47
CA GLY A 258 -8.06 1.50 -13.75
C GLY A 258 -9.36 1.91 -14.46
N ARG A 259 -9.39 1.76 -15.79
CA ARG A 259 -10.47 2.18 -16.69
C ARG A 259 -11.86 1.60 -16.39
N THR A 260 -11.95 0.45 -15.72
CA THR A 260 -13.20 -0.31 -15.52
C THR A 260 -13.83 -0.13 -14.13
N GLY A 261 -13.24 0.72 -13.28
CA GLY A 261 -13.57 0.81 -11.86
C GLY A 261 -14.81 1.62 -11.52
N PHE A 262 -16.00 1.09 -11.76
CA PHE A 262 -17.29 1.73 -11.37
C PHE A 262 -17.93 1.18 -10.09
N ARG A 263 -17.31 0.22 -9.39
CA ARG A 263 -17.92 -0.37 -8.20
C ARG A 263 -17.07 -0.15 -6.95
N ARG A 264 -17.66 0.42 -5.91
CA ARG A 264 -17.11 0.44 -4.56
C ARG A 264 -16.71 -1.00 -4.16
N PHE A 265 -15.54 -1.17 -3.55
CA PHE A 265 -15.03 -2.45 -3.02
C PHE A 265 -14.54 -3.51 -4.03
N ILE A 266 -14.26 -3.14 -5.26
CA ILE A 266 -13.59 -4.06 -6.19
C ILE A 266 -12.14 -3.62 -6.35
N LEU A 267 -11.18 -4.49 -6.08
CA LEU A 267 -9.78 -4.28 -6.42
C LEU A 267 -9.58 -4.63 -7.89
N GLY A 268 -8.94 -3.77 -8.67
CA GLY A 268 -8.63 -4.03 -10.06
C GLY A 268 -7.75 -5.27 -10.23
N SER A 269 -8.01 -6.10 -11.24
CA SER A 269 -7.28 -7.34 -11.50
C SER A 269 -5.77 -7.13 -11.63
N THR A 270 -5.35 -6.04 -12.28
CA THR A 270 -3.94 -5.67 -12.41
C THR A 270 -3.34 -5.35 -11.04
N THR A 271 -4.01 -4.53 -10.23
CA THR A 271 -3.53 -4.17 -8.89
C THR A 271 -3.46 -5.38 -7.97
N GLU A 272 -4.46 -6.26 -8.01
CA GLU A 272 -4.45 -7.50 -7.24
C GLU A 272 -3.27 -8.40 -7.65
N LYS A 273 -3.05 -8.59 -8.94
CA LYS A 273 -1.94 -9.41 -9.45
C LYS A 273 -0.58 -8.81 -9.10
N VAL A 274 -0.39 -7.50 -9.25
CA VAL A 274 0.83 -6.79 -8.84
C VAL A 274 1.03 -6.89 -7.33
N ALA A 275 0.00 -6.64 -6.51
CA ALA A 275 0.07 -6.77 -5.07
C ALA A 275 0.42 -8.20 -4.60
N ARG A 276 0.09 -9.23 -5.38
CA ARG A 276 0.49 -10.61 -5.12
C ARG A 276 1.93 -10.91 -5.54
N GLN A 277 2.37 -10.41 -6.68
CA GLN A 277 3.59 -10.87 -7.37
C GLN A 277 4.79 -9.94 -7.20
N ALA A 278 4.60 -8.65 -6.93
CA ALA A 278 5.70 -7.71 -6.81
C ALA A 278 6.72 -8.14 -5.76
N ALA A 279 7.99 -8.06 -6.07
CA ALA A 279 9.08 -8.31 -5.13
C ALA A 279 9.33 -7.09 -4.22
N CYS A 280 9.07 -5.87 -4.70
CA CYS A 280 9.20 -4.63 -3.95
C CYS A 280 7.87 -4.22 -3.27
N PRO A 281 7.89 -3.27 -2.32
CA PRO A 281 6.71 -2.65 -1.74
C PRO A 281 5.72 -2.13 -2.78
N VAL A 282 4.42 -2.18 -2.43
CA VAL A 282 3.34 -1.66 -3.28
C VAL A 282 2.54 -0.61 -2.51
N LEU A 283 2.49 0.62 -3.01
CA LEU A 283 1.65 1.70 -2.51
C LEU A 283 0.42 1.84 -3.40
N ALA A 284 -0.71 1.42 -2.88
CA ALA A 284 -1.98 1.45 -3.59
C ALA A 284 -2.83 2.64 -3.13
N PHE A 285 -3.23 3.48 -4.07
CA PHE A 285 -4.12 4.62 -3.82
C PHE A 285 -5.55 4.24 -4.18
N PRO A 286 -6.51 4.38 -3.24
CA PRO A 286 -7.90 4.15 -3.55
C PRO A 286 -8.40 5.18 -4.56
N THR A 287 -9.26 4.73 -5.44
CA THR A 287 -9.91 5.60 -6.42
C THR A 287 -11.31 5.90 -5.92
N HIS A 288 -11.60 7.18 -5.73
CA HIS A 288 -12.96 7.61 -5.48
C HIS A 288 -13.69 7.72 -6.83
N PRO A 289 -14.96 7.29 -6.93
CA PRO A 289 -15.73 7.61 -8.11
C PRO A 289 -15.74 9.14 -8.25
N VAL A 290 -15.35 9.62 -9.42
CA VAL A 290 -15.57 11.02 -9.79
C VAL A 290 -17.08 11.24 -9.74
N ALA A 291 -17.50 12.12 -8.83
CA ALA A 291 -18.90 12.49 -8.67
C ALA A 291 -19.41 13.23 -9.92
#